data_7a7bb67e27c3c0183e9b3ecdc92b4ff0
#
_entry.id   7a7bb67e27c3c0183e9b3ecdc92b4ff0
#
_cell.length_a   1.000
_cell.length_b   1.000
_cell.length_c   1.000
_cell.angle_alpha   90.00
_cell.angle_beta   90.00
_cell.angle_gamma   90.00
#
_symmetry.space_group_name_H-M   'P 1'
#
loop_
_entity.id
_entity.type
_entity.pdbx_description
1 polymer ?
#
loop_
_entity_poly.entity_id
_entity_poly.type
_entity_poly.pdbx_seq_one_letter_code
_entity_poly.pdbx_strand_id
1 'polypeptide(L)'
;MKSFFVYMMTNKSRVVLYTGVTNSLTRRIWQHQNGTIEGFTRVYRVNRLVYYECFNDPRDAIAREKEIKGWRRAKKNALVETMNPKWADLSPMLFQHMRAPSLRSG
;
A
#
# COMPACT_ATOMS: atom_id res chain seq x y z
N MET A 1 9.98 10.40 15.00
CA MET A 1 10.24 10.77 13.60
C MET A 1 9.08 10.34 12.72
N LYS A 2 8.64 11.25 11.86
CA LYS A 2 7.49 10.96 11.00
C LYS A 2 7.93 10.30 9.69
N SER A 3 7.13 9.39 9.24
CA SER A 3 7.35 8.72 7.96
C SER A 3 6.13 8.87 7.08
N PHE A 4 6.36 8.90 5.78
CA PHE A 4 5.32 8.99 4.78
C PHE A 4 5.55 7.88 3.77
N PHE A 5 4.48 7.31 3.25
CA PHE A 5 4.58 6.13 2.41
C PHE A 5 3.82 6.34 1.11
N VAL A 6 4.44 5.92 0.02
CA VAL A 6 3.72 5.65 -1.22
C VAL A 6 3.47 4.17 -1.24
N TYR A 7 2.25 3.76 -1.55
CA TYR A 7 1.90 2.34 -1.55
C TYR A 7 1.09 2.00 -2.78
N MET A 8 1.15 0.74 -3.18
CA MET A 8 0.34 0.24 -4.28
C MET A 8 -0.42 -0.98 -3.81
N MET A 9 -1.70 -1.02 -4.17
CA MET A 9 -2.59 -2.10 -3.79
C MET A 9 -3.31 -2.64 -5.01
N THR A 10 -3.69 -3.89 -4.93
CA THR A 10 -4.39 -4.56 -6.02
C THR A 10 -5.56 -5.37 -5.45
N ASN A 11 -6.42 -5.85 -6.34
CA ASN A 11 -7.47 -6.78 -6.00
C ASN A 11 -7.02 -8.21 -6.30
N LYS A 12 -7.87 -9.18 -5.94
CA LYS A 12 -7.52 -10.59 -6.07
C LYS A 12 -7.14 -10.95 -7.50
N SER A 13 -7.81 -10.38 -8.47
CA SER A 13 -7.57 -10.68 -9.89
C SER A 13 -6.37 -9.94 -10.47
N ARG A 14 -5.79 -8.98 -9.72
CA ARG A 14 -4.69 -8.12 -10.17
C ARG A 14 -5.05 -7.23 -11.34
N VAL A 15 -6.33 -7.06 -11.62
CA VAL A 15 -6.79 -6.21 -12.71
C VAL A 15 -6.61 -4.74 -12.36
N VAL A 16 -6.90 -4.38 -11.12
CA VAL A 16 -6.82 -3.00 -10.64
C VAL A 16 -5.53 -2.82 -9.86
N LEU A 17 -4.83 -1.73 -10.14
CA LEU A 17 -3.63 -1.34 -9.39
C LEU A 17 -3.81 0.10 -8.93
N TYR A 18 -3.92 0.30 -7.62
CA TYR A 18 -4.14 1.60 -7.00
C TYR A 18 -2.87 2.11 -6.36
N THR A 19 -2.58 3.39 -6.55
CA THR A 19 -1.43 4.05 -5.93
C THR A 19 -1.93 5.13 -4.98
N GLY A 20 -1.39 5.15 -3.77
CA GLY A 20 -1.77 6.14 -2.78
C GLY A 20 -0.60 6.62 -1.95
N VAL A 21 -0.84 7.63 -1.13
CA VAL A 21 0.15 8.17 -0.20
C VAL A 21 -0.51 8.28 1.18
N THR A 22 0.26 7.99 2.24
CA THR A 22 -0.27 8.02 3.60
C THR A 22 0.86 8.30 4.60
N ASN A 23 0.50 8.82 5.76
CA ASN A 23 1.44 8.93 6.86
C ASN A 23 1.33 7.75 7.84
N SER A 24 0.45 6.80 7.57
CA SER A 24 0.30 5.59 8.37
C SER A 24 -0.08 4.42 7.48
N LEU A 25 0.92 3.66 7.06
CA LEU A 25 0.70 2.55 6.15
C LEU A 25 -0.22 1.51 6.77
N THR A 26 0.04 1.12 8.00
CA THR A 26 -0.74 0.10 8.68
C THR A 26 -2.22 0.48 8.78
N ARG A 27 -2.50 1.71 9.21
CA ARG A 27 -3.88 2.17 9.33
C ARG A 27 -4.57 2.24 7.98
N ARG A 28 -3.88 2.76 6.98
CA ARG A 28 -4.48 2.92 5.65
C ARG A 28 -4.80 1.57 5.02
N ILE A 29 -3.90 0.60 5.14
CA ILE A 29 -4.15 -0.74 4.61
C ILE A 29 -5.31 -1.40 5.34
N TRP A 30 -5.37 -1.25 6.67
CA TRP A 30 -6.49 -1.76 7.44
C TRP A 30 -7.82 -1.16 6.95
N GLN A 31 -7.84 0.14 6.67
CA GLN A 31 -9.04 0.81 6.16
C GLN A 31 -9.47 0.26 4.81
N HIS A 32 -8.53 0.02 3.91
CA HIS A 32 -8.84 -0.59 2.62
C HIS A 32 -9.43 -1.98 2.79
N GLN A 33 -8.84 -2.78 3.67
CA GLN A 33 -9.27 -4.16 3.86
C GLN A 33 -10.63 -4.27 4.54
N ASN A 34 -10.98 -3.29 5.36
CA ASN A 34 -12.23 -3.31 6.09
C ASN A 34 -13.32 -2.46 5.44
N GLY A 35 -13.06 -1.97 4.24
CA GLY A 35 -14.08 -1.26 3.47
C GLY A 35 -14.50 0.07 4.07
N THR A 36 -13.64 0.69 4.90
CA THR A 36 -13.96 1.98 5.51
C THR A 36 -13.60 3.15 4.62
N ILE A 37 -12.88 2.89 3.52
CA ILE A 37 -12.58 3.89 2.52
C ILE A 37 -13.57 3.73 1.39
N GLU A 38 -14.33 4.81 1.10
CA GLU A 38 -15.33 4.77 0.06
C GLU A 38 -14.73 5.02 -1.31
N GLY A 39 -15.52 4.71 -2.33
CA GLY A 39 -15.16 5.00 -3.70
C GLY A 39 -14.52 3.83 -4.40
N PHE A 40 -13.58 4.15 -5.30
CA PHE A 40 -13.00 3.20 -6.24
C PHE A 40 -12.45 1.95 -5.57
N THR A 41 -11.63 2.12 -4.52
CA THR A 41 -10.95 0.98 -3.91
C THR A 41 -11.92 0.03 -3.21
N ARG A 42 -13.01 0.56 -2.67
CA ARG A 42 -14.03 -0.25 -2.05
C ARG A 42 -14.82 -1.05 -3.08
N VAL A 43 -15.21 -0.39 -4.16
CA VAL A 43 -16.02 -1.02 -5.21
C VAL A 43 -15.27 -2.19 -5.85
N TYR A 44 -13.98 -2.01 -6.12
CA TYR A 44 -13.18 -3.02 -6.79
C TYR A 44 -12.43 -3.94 -5.84
N ARG A 45 -12.69 -3.81 -4.53
CA ARG A 45 -12.09 -4.65 -3.49
C ARG A 45 -10.57 -4.67 -3.57
N VAL A 46 -10.00 -3.48 -3.60
CA VAL A 46 -8.54 -3.29 -3.65
C VAL A 46 -8.04 -3.42 -2.21
N ASN A 47 -7.65 -4.64 -1.84
CA ASN A 47 -7.37 -4.97 -0.44
C ASN A 47 -6.04 -5.69 -0.24
N ARG A 48 -5.21 -5.82 -1.28
CA ARG A 48 -3.91 -6.48 -1.16
C ARG A 48 -2.80 -5.47 -1.36
N LEU A 49 -1.89 -5.38 -0.40
CA LEU A 49 -0.73 -4.51 -0.50
C LEU A 49 0.36 -5.23 -1.27
N VAL A 50 0.84 -4.65 -2.37
CA VAL A 50 1.86 -5.31 -3.20
C VAL A 50 3.17 -4.52 -3.29
N TYR A 51 3.19 -3.26 -2.84
CA TYR A 51 4.38 -2.43 -2.93
C TYR A 51 4.29 -1.24 -2.00
N TYR A 52 5.43 -0.77 -1.47
CA TYR A 52 5.47 0.50 -0.74
C TYR A 52 6.89 1.07 -0.73
N GLU A 53 6.96 2.39 -0.56
CA GLU A 53 8.20 3.15 -0.37
C GLU A 53 8.02 4.06 0.82
N CYS A 54 9.10 4.28 1.57
CA CYS A 54 9.07 5.15 2.74
C CYS A 54 9.85 6.43 2.48
N PHE A 55 9.31 7.56 2.93
CA PHE A 55 9.91 8.89 2.78
C PHE A 55 9.90 9.62 4.11
N ASN A 56 10.89 10.47 4.31
CA ASN A 56 10.94 11.33 5.50
C ASN A 56 10.18 12.64 5.31
N ASP A 57 9.97 13.04 4.06
CA ASP A 57 9.34 14.32 3.72
C ASP A 57 8.05 14.05 2.93
N PRO A 58 6.90 14.63 3.38
CA PRO A 58 5.64 14.40 2.67
C PRO A 58 5.66 14.91 1.23
N ARG A 59 6.44 15.94 0.95
CA ARG A 59 6.53 16.50 -0.40
C ARG A 59 7.15 15.49 -1.36
N ASP A 60 8.16 14.76 -0.89
CA ASP A 60 8.80 13.71 -1.71
C ASP A 60 7.83 12.56 -1.95
N ALA A 61 7.09 12.17 -0.92
CA ALA A 61 6.11 11.10 -1.07
C ALA A 61 5.01 11.47 -2.06
N ILE A 62 4.48 12.69 -1.95
CA ILE A 62 3.43 13.17 -2.84
C ILE A 62 3.94 13.25 -4.28
N ALA A 63 5.17 13.76 -4.46
CA ALA A 63 5.77 13.84 -5.80
C ALA A 63 5.92 12.46 -6.41
N ARG A 64 6.36 11.48 -5.61
CA ARG A 64 6.53 10.11 -6.08
C ARG A 64 5.20 9.48 -6.46
N GLU A 65 4.17 9.69 -5.65
CA GLU A 65 2.85 9.17 -5.93
C GLU A 65 2.33 9.69 -7.27
N LYS A 66 2.49 11.00 -7.50
CA LYS A 66 2.07 11.60 -8.76
C LYS A 66 2.85 11.07 -9.94
N GLU A 67 4.15 10.87 -9.75
CA GLU A 67 5.01 10.32 -10.78
C GLU A 67 4.52 8.93 -11.20
N ILE A 68 4.32 8.06 -10.23
CA ILE A 68 3.87 6.68 -10.49
C ILE A 68 2.49 6.67 -11.15
N LYS A 69 1.59 7.54 -10.70
CA LYS A 69 0.25 7.60 -11.28
C LYS A 69 0.28 7.95 -12.76
N GLY A 70 1.28 8.68 -13.20
CA GLY A 70 1.43 9.04 -14.62
C GLY A 70 2.03 7.95 -15.49
N TRP A 71 2.50 6.86 -14.91
CA TRP A 71 3.14 5.78 -15.66
C TRP A 71 2.13 4.87 -16.34
N ARG A 72 2.56 4.19 -17.39
CA ARG A 72 1.80 3.11 -17.99
C ARG A 72 1.78 1.90 -17.06
N ARG A 73 0.79 1.05 -17.21
CA ARG A 73 0.59 -0.11 -16.37
C ARG A 73 1.83 -1.02 -16.34
N ALA A 74 2.47 -1.23 -17.50
CA ALA A 74 3.64 -2.10 -17.56
C ALA A 74 4.77 -1.60 -16.66
N LYS A 75 4.97 -0.27 -16.61
CA LYS A 75 6.00 0.30 -15.77
C LYS A 75 5.65 0.19 -14.29
N LYS A 76 4.38 0.36 -13.95
CA LYS A 76 3.91 0.16 -12.59
C LYS A 76 4.11 -1.28 -12.16
N ASN A 77 3.79 -2.22 -13.02
CA ASN A 77 3.99 -3.65 -12.74
C ASN A 77 5.46 -3.96 -12.49
N ALA A 78 6.33 -3.39 -13.31
CA ALA A 78 7.78 -3.59 -13.14
C ALA A 78 8.25 -3.07 -11.79
N LEU A 79 7.73 -1.93 -11.36
CA LEU A 79 8.09 -1.38 -10.05
C LEU A 79 7.63 -2.32 -8.92
N VAL A 80 6.41 -2.82 -8.98
CA VAL A 80 5.91 -3.78 -7.99
C VAL A 80 6.86 -4.97 -7.91
N GLU A 81 7.28 -5.47 -9.05
CA GLU A 81 8.07 -6.69 -9.13
C GLU A 81 9.51 -6.53 -8.65
N THR A 82 10.01 -5.30 -8.54
CA THR A 82 11.32 -5.07 -7.91
C THR A 82 11.32 -5.45 -6.44
N MET A 83 10.18 -5.35 -5.78
CA MET A 83 10.03 -5.69 -4.36
C MET A 83 9.31 -7.03 -4.19
N ASN A 84 8.39 -7.33 -5.07
CA ASN A 84 7.40 -8.39 -4.85
C ASN A 84 7.09 -9.10 -6.17
N PRO A 85 8.02 -9.94 -6.66
CA PRO A 85 7.88 -10.56 -7.98
C PRO A 85 6.64 -11.46 -8.10
N LYS A 86 6.14 -11.98 -6.99
CA LYS A 86 4.97 -12.86 -7.00
C LYS A 86 3.66 -12.16 -6.70
N TRP A 87 3.71 -10.85 -6.48
CA TRP A 87 2.50 -10.07 -6.15
C TRP A 87 1.78 -10.61 -4.92
N ALA A 88 2.54 -11.08 -3.95
CA ALA A 88 1.98 -11.55 -2.69
C ALA A 88 1.40 -10.38 -1.91
N ASP A 89 0.40 -10.65 -1.07
CA ASP A 89 -0.12 -9.62 -0.17
C ASP A 89 0.88 -9.41 0.96
N LEU A 90 1.44 -8.20 1.02
CA LEU A 90 2.45 -7.85 2.02
C LEU A 90 1.83 -7.40 3.34
N SER A 91 0.51 -7.22 3.39
CA SER A 91 -0.13 -6.68 4.58
C SER A 91 -0.02 -7.58 5.83
N PRO A 92 -0.01 -8.91 5.74
CA PRO A 92 0.15 -9.73 6.94
C PRO A 92 1.42 -9.41 7.71
N MET A 93 2.51 -9.05 7.03
CA MET A 93 3.75 -8.69 7.69
C MET A 93 3.59 -7.44 8.55
N LEU A 94 2.85 -6.45 8.05
CA LEU A 94 2.58 -5.23 8.79
C LEU A 94 1.80 -5.50 10.07
N PHE A 95 0.72 -6.26 9.94
CA PHE A 95 -0.18 -6.51 11.07
C PHE A 95 0.45 -7.44 12.08
N GLN A 96 1.21 -8.41 11.63
CA GLN A 96 1.92 -9.32 12.51
C GLN A 96 2.92 -8.56 13.37
N HIS A 97 3.69 -7.67 12.76
CA HIS A 97 4.67 -6.86 13.47
C HIS A 97 3.98 -5.94 14.49
N MET A 98 2.89 -5.32 14.11
CA MET A 98 2.16 -4.43 14.99
C MET A 98 1.54 -5.18 16.17
N ARG A 99 1.05 -6.40 15.96
CA ARG A 99 0.38 -7.18 16.98
C ARG A 99 1.33 -7.74 18.03
N ALA A 100 2.57 -8.01 17.66
CA ALA A 100 3.51 -8.66 18.56
C ALA A 100 3.67 -7.95 19.91
N PRO A 101 3.83 -6.62 19.94
CA PRO A 101 3.94 -5.93 21.23
C PRO A 101 2.67 -6.03 22.08
N SER A 102 1.50 -5.93 21.46
CA SER A 102 0.27 -5.99 22.22
C SER A 102 0.04 -7.38 22.79
N LEU A 103 0.42 -8.42 22.09
CA LEU A 103 0.27 -9.77 22.61
C LEU A 103 1.11 -10.00 23.85
N ARG A 104 2.29 -9.40 23.88
CA ARG A 104 3.17 -9.59 25.02
C ARG A 104 2.76 -8.77 26.23
N SER A 105 2.09 -7.68 26.00
CA SER A 105 1.66 -6.85 27.12
C SER A 105 0.49 -7.45 27.89
N GLY A 106 -0.15 -8.38 27.27
CA GLY A 106 -1.28 -9.07 27.91
C GLY A 106 -0.84 -10.08 28.92
#